data_ea10c6fe2cec527b105a6ed9757d7a4f
#
_entry.id   ea10c6fe2cec527b105a6ed9757d7a4f
#
_cell.length_a   1.000
_cell.length_b   1.000
_cell.length_c   1.000
_cell.angle_alpha   90.00
_cell.angle_beta   90.00
_cell.angle_gamma   90.00
#
_symmetry.space_group_name_H-M   'P 1'
#
loop_
_entity.id
_entity.type
_entity.pdbx_description
1 polymer ?
#
loop_
_entity_poly.entity_id
_entity_poly.type
_entity_poly.pdbx_seq_one_letter_code
_entity_poly.pdbx_strand_id
1 'polypeptide(L)'
;MISVTALQQNSKTIYVGLLSTLTVFLLMDYIPVLASFSQWVTPPVSLFLGLIFALVCGQAYPKFNKKVSKYLLQYSVVGLGFGMNLQASLASGKEGMEFTIISVIGTMIIGMFIGHKLLKVDRDTAYLISSGTAICGGSAIAAVGPVLKAKDSEMSVALATIFVLNAIALFIFPVLGHTFGLDQQQFGTWAAIAIHDTSSVVGAGAAYGEEALKVATTIKLTRALWIIPLAFATSFIFKGSG
;
A
#
# COMPACT_ATOMS: atom_id res chain seq x y z
N MET A 1 15.34 -33.28 3.32
CA MET A 1 15.37 -32.01 2.58
C MET A 1 14.16 -31.96 1.65
N ILE A 2 13.12 -31.20 1.96
CA ILE A 2 11.94 -31.08 1.09
C ILE A 2 12.39 -30.26 -0.12
N SER A 3 12.31 -30.80 -1.32
CA SER A 3 12.72 -30.08 -2.52
C SER A 3 11.72 -28.93 -2.81
N VAL A 4 12.20 -27.77 -3.24
CA VAL A 4 11.37 -26.61 -3.62
C VAL A 4 10.31 -27.01 -4.66
N THR A 5 10.63 -27.95 -5.53
CA THR A 5 9.72 -28.56 -6.51
C THR A 5 8.52 -29.26 -5.87
N ALA A 6 8.71 -29.97 -4.76
CA ALA A 6 7.61 -30.64 -4.05
C ALA A 6 6.70 -29.64 -3.33
N LEU A 7 7.25 -28.52 -2.83
CA LEU A 7 6.48 -27.43 -2.24
C LEU A 7 5.65 -26.70 -3.29
N GLN A 8 6.19 -26.46 -4.48
CA GLN A 8 5.48 -25.85 -5.58
C GLN A 8 4.34 -26.73 -6.12
N GLN A 9 4.56 -28.05 -6.16
CA GLN A 9 3.55 -29.03 -6.59
C GLN A 9 2.35 -29.06 -5.63
N ASN A 10 2.59 -28.87 -4.32
CA ASN A 10 1.55 -28.84 -3.28
C ASN A 10 1.12 -27.42 -2.87
N SER A 11 1.47 -26.40 -3.65
CA SER A 11 1.25 -24.99 -3.30
C SER A 11 -0.21 -24.67 -2.96
N LYS A 12 -1.17 -25.28 -3.65
CA LYS A 12 -2.61 -25.06 -3.40
C LYS A 12 -3.05 -25.58 -2.04
N THR A 13 -2.58 -26.78 -1.66
CA THR A 13 -2.92 -27.39 -0.37
C THR A 13 -2.27 -26.63 0.78
N ILE A 14 -1.01 -26.25 0.63
CA ILE A 14 -0.28 -25.44 1.62
C ILE A 14 -0.95 -24.06 1.77
N TYR A 15 -1.37 -23.43 0.66
CA TYR A 15 -2.08 -22.15 0.68
C TYR A 15 -3.39 -22.22 1.47
N VAL A 16 -4.23 -23.23 1.16
CA VAL A 16 -5.51 -23.42 1.86
C VAL A 16 -5.26 -23.71 3.35
N GLY A 17 -4.28 -24.54 3.68
CA GLY A 17 -3.89 -24.82 5.06
C GLY A 17 -3.46 -23.57 5.81
N LEU A 18 -2.55 -22.77 5.22
CA LEU A 18 -2.09 -21.50 5.81
C LEU A 18 -3.24 -20.52 6.01
N LEU A 19 -4.07 -20.34 4.98
CA LEU A 19 -5.22 -19.43 5.06
C LEU A 19 -6.22 -19.87 6.12
N SER A 20 -6.55 -21.17 6.18
CA SER A 20 -7.47 -21.72 7.18
C SER A 20 -6.92 -21.53 8.60
N THR A 21 -5.64 -21.79 8.80
CA THR A 21 -4.98 -21.60 10.10
C THR A 21 -5.05 -20.14 10.54
N LEU A 22 -4.69 -19.20 9.68
CA LEU A 22 -4.76 -17.76 9.98
C LEU A 22 -6.20 -17.31 10.27
N THR A 23 -7.18 -17.84 9.52
CA THR A 23 -8.59 -17.52 9.73
C THR A 23 -9.08 -18.05 11.07
N VAL A 24 -8.70 -19.26 11.45
CA VAL A 24 -9.04 -19.83 12.77
C VAL A 24 -8.45 -18.98 13.90
N PHE A 25 -7.19 -18.56 13.78
CA PHE A 25 -6.56 -17.68 14.78
C PHE A 25 -7.30 -16.33 14.89
N LEU A 26 -7.72 -15.74 13.77
CA LEU A 26 -8.51 -14.50 13.80
C LEU A 26 -9.90 -14.71 14.45
N LEU A 27 -10.54 -15.86 14.23
CA LEU A 27 -11.81 -16.18 14.85
C LEU A 27 -11.69 -16.47 16.37
N MET A 28 -10.51 -16.89 16.83
CA MET A 28 -10.23 -17.08 18.25
C MET A 28 -10.30 -15.78 19.04
N ASP A 29 -10.15 -14.62 18.41
CA ASP A 29 -10.27 -13.30 19.05
C ASP A 29 -11.68 -13.06 19.64
N TYR A 30 -12.70 -13.67 19.05
CA TYR A 30 -14.08 -13.60 19.54
C TYR A 30 -14.34 -14.48 20.77
N ILE A 31 -13.38 -15.32 21.17
CA ILE A 31 -13.50 -16.22 22.32
C ILE A 31 -12.54 -15.72 23.41
N PRO A 32 -13.03 -15.15 24.54
CA PRO A 32 -12.18 -14.48 25.54
C PRO A 32 -11.03 -15.34 26.09
N VAL A 33 -11.24 -16.66 26.19
CA VAL A 33 -10.22 -17.60 26.71
C VAL A 33 -9.08 -17.81 25.71
N LEU A 34 -9.34 -17.62 24.41
CA LEU A 34 -8.39 -17.88 23.30
C LEU A 34 -7.81 -16.61 22.68
N ALA A 35 -8.30 -15.43 23.11
CA ALA A 35 -7.85 -14.13 22.57
C ALA A 35 -6.34 -13.89 22.71
N SER A 36 -5.68 -14.51 23.69
CA SER A 36 -4.22 -14.42 23.83
C SER A 36 -3.45 -15.01 22.65
N PHE A 37 -4.05 -15.94 21.91
CA PHE A 37 -3.41 -16.57 20.75
C PHE A 37 -3.58 -15.74 19.48
N SER A 38 -4.66 -14.95 19.36
CA SER A 38 -4.92 -14.10 18.19
C SER A 38 -3.91 -12.95 18.05
N GLN A 39 -3.31 -12.51 19.17
CA GLN A 39 -2.30 -11.44 19.20
C GLN A 39 -1.07 -11.72 18.34
N TRP A 40 -0.80 -12.99 18.00
CA TRP A 40 0.29 -13.37 17.11
C TRP A 40 -0.01 -13.14 15.62
N VAL A 41 -1.30 -13.02 15.25
CA VAL A 41 -1.71 -12.80 13.85
C VAL A 41 -1.90 -11.31 13.58
N THR A 42 -0.79 -10.58 13.62
CA THR A 42 -0.77 -9.16 13.26
C THR A 42 -0.67 -8.97 11.73
N PRO A 43 -1.07 -7.81 11.19
CA PRO A 43 -0.94 -7.52 9.76
C PRO A 43 0.48 -7.72 9.21
N PRO A 44 1.57 -7.27 9.90
CA PRO A 44 2.93 -7.54 9.46
C PRO A 44 3.27 -9.02 9.41
N VAL A 45 2.88 -9.81 10.42
CA VAL A 45 3.14 -11.26 10.45
C VAL A 45 2.41 -11.97 9.32
N SER A 46 1.15 -11.63 9.08
CA SER A 46 0.36 -12.21 7.99
C SER A 46 0.97 -11.89 6.61
N LEU A 47 1.43 -10.65 6.41
CA LEU A 47 2.12 -10.27 5.17
C LEU A 47 3.45 -11.01 5.00
N PHE A 48 4.25 -11.11 6.06
CA PHE A 48 5.54 -11.81 6.05
C PHE A 48 5.36 -13.29 5.69
N LEU A 49 4.38 -13.97 6.29
CA LEU A 49 4.04 -15.34 5.95
C LEU A 49 3.57 -15.49 4.49
N GLY A 50 2.74 -14.54 4.02
CA GLY A 50 2.31 -14.50 2.63
C GLY A 50 3.46 -14.28 1.66
N LEU A 51 4.43 -13.43 2.00
CA LEU A 51 5.62 -13.18 1.20
C LEU A 51 6.51 -14.42 1.12
N ILE A 52 6.80 -15.06 2.26
CA ILE A 52 7.56 -16.31 2.29
C ILE A 52 6.86 -17.38 1.45
N PHE A 53 5.55 -17.54 1.62
CA PHE A 53 4.77 -18.47 0.82
C PHE A 53 4.93 -18.21 -0.68
N ALA A 54 4.78 -16.94 -1.10
CA ALA A 54 4.89 -16.55 -2.51
C ALA A 54 6.29 -16.82 -3.09
N LEU A 55 7.35 -16.59 -2.32
CA LEU A 55 8.73 -16.83 -2.74
C LEU A 55 9.08 -18.32 -2.83
N VAL A 56 8.56 -19.14 -1.92
CA VAL A 56 8.90 -20.56 -1.82
C VAL A 56 7.95 -21.44 -2.65
N CYS A 57 6.65 -21.21 -2.52
CA CYS A 57 5.59 -22.02 -3.12
C CYS A 57 5.00 -21.41 -4.41
N GLY A 58 5.32 -20.16 -4.72
CA GLY A 58 4.74 -19.43 -5.85
C GLY A 58 3.30 -18.96 -5.58
N GLN A 59 2.55 -18.65 -6.63
CA GLN A 59 1.18 -18.13 -6.53
C GLN A 59 0.15 -19.26 -6.72
N ALA A 60 -0.53 -19.66 -5.65
CA ALA A 60 -1.52 -20.75 -5.68
C ALA A 60 -2.79 -20.39 -6.47
N TYR A 61 -3.38 -19.23 -6.25
CA TYR A 61 -4.65 -18.80 -6.87
C TYR A 61 -4.61 -17.32 -7.30
N PRO A 62 -3.79 -16.91 -8.30
CA PRO A 62 -3.53 -15.49 -8.58
C PRO A 62 -4.78 -14.68 -8.93
N LYS A 63 -5.66 -15.22 -9.77
CA LYS A 63 -6.91 -14.53 -10.17
C LYS A 63 -7.88 -14.37 -9.00
N PHE A 64 -8.05 -15.40 -8.19
CA PHE A 64 -8.90 -15.39 -7.00
C PHE A 64 -8.37 -14.41 -5.95
N ASN A 65 -7.08 -14.51 -5.62
CA ASN A 65 -6.44 -13.64 -4.64
C ASN A 65 -6.53 -12.17 -5.03
N LYS A 66 -6.26 -11.85 -6.31
CA LYS A 66 -6.39 -10.47 -6.82
C LYS A 66 -7.81 -9.93 -6.64
N LYS A 67 -8.82 -10.75 -6.95
CA LYS A 67 -10.23 -10.36 -6.83
C LYS A 67 -10.65 -10.18 -5.36
N VAL A 68 -10.34 -11.16 -4.51
CA VAL A 68 -10.72 -11.16 -3.09
C VAL A 68 -10.02 -10.04 -2.34
N SER A 69 -8.70 -9.88 -2.51
CA SER A 69 -7.94 -8.80 -1.87
C SER A 69 -8.48 -7.42 -2.24
N LYS A 70 -8.85 -7.22 -3.52
CA LYS A 70 -9.45 -5.96 -3.96
C LYS A 70 -10.76 -5.67 -3.21
N TYR A 71 -11.68 -6.63 -3.14
CA TYR A 71 -12.96 -6.41 -2.48
C TYR A 71 -12.82 -6.29 -0.96
N LEU A 72 -11.99 -7.11 -0.32
CA LEU A 72 -11.73 -7.01 1.11
C LEU A 72 -11.15 -5.65 1.47
N LEU A 73 -10.17 -5.15 0.70
CA LEU A 73 -9.61 -3.83 0.91
C LEU A 73 -10.69 -2.74 0.74
N GLN A 74 -11.51 -2.81 -0.31
CA GLN A 74 -12.57 -1.84 -0.54
C GLN A 74 -13.58 -1.82 0.61
N TYR A 75 -14.06 -2.98 1.06
CA TYR A 75 -15.01 -3.07 2.19
C TYR A 75 -14.38 -2.62 3.50
N SER A 76 -13.12 -2.96 3.76
CA SER A 76 -12.40 -2.50 4.96
C SER A 76 -12.26 -0.98 4.99
N VAL A 77 -11.93 -0.36 3.87
CA VAL A 77 -11.81 1.10 3.74
C VAL A 77 -13.17 1.78 3.93
N VAL A 78 -14.24 1.21 3.35
CA VAL A 78 -15.62 1.71 3.57
C VAL A 78 -16.01 1.59 5.05
N GLY A 79 -15.73 0.44 5.67
CA GLY A 79 -15.98 0.21 7.10
C GLY A 79 -15.25 1.21 8.00
N LEU A 80 -13.98 1.46 7.71
CA LEU A 80 -13.19 2.50 8.41
C LEU A 80 -13.82 3.89 8.24
N GLY A 81 -14.30 4.22 7.02
CA GLY A 81 -14.96 5.50 6.75
C GLY A 81 -16.23 5.71 7.60
N PHE A 82 -17.02 4.67 7.84
CA PHE A 82 -18.19 4.76 8.73
C PHE A 82 -17.81 4.96 10.20
N GLY A 83 -16.64 4.49 10.64
CA GLY A 83 -16.15 4.69 12.00
C GLY A 83 -15.54 6.06 12.25
N MET A 84 -15.35 6.88 11.22
CA MET A 84 -14.68 8.18 11.32
C MET A 84 -15.67 9.30 11.62
N ASN A 85 -15.26 10.25 12.48
CA ASN A 85 -16.02 11.49 12.69
C ASN A 85 -15.87 12.40 11.45
N LEU A 86 -16.94 12.58 10.71
CA LEU A 86 -16.95 13.36 9.45
C LEU A 86 -16.47 14.80 9.65
N GLN A 87 -16.86 15.45 10.77
CA GLN A 87 -16.46 16.83 11.07
C GLN A 87 -14.97 16.94 11.37
N ALA A 88 -14.42 16.01 12.16
CA ALA A 88 -12.99 15.94 12.44
C ALA A 88 -12.20 15.64 11.17
N SER A 89 -12.72 14.76 10.32
CA SER A 89 -12.09 14.41 9.03
C SER A 89 -12.09 15.58 8.04
N LEU A 90 -13.16 16.38 8.00
CA LEU A 90 -13.24 17.58 7.16
C LEU A 90 -12.31 18.70 7.66
N ALA A 91 -12.19 18.86 8.98
CA ALA A 91 -11.26 19.84 9.57
C ALA A 91 -9.81 19.47 9.28
N SER A 92 -9.41 18.21 9.56
CA SER A 92 -8.08 17.68 9.23
C SER A 92 -7.82 17.67 7.72
N GLY A 93 -8.85 17.47 6.90
CA GLY A 93 -8.78 17.52 5.45
C GLY A 93 -8.46 18.92 4.91
N LYS A 94 -8.97 19.98 5.55
CA LYS A 94 -8.69 21.37 5.16
C LYS A 94 -7.23 21.74 5.43
N GLU A 95 -6.74 21.47 6.63
CA GLU A 95 -5.34 21.73 7.02
C GLU A 95 -4.36 20.82 6.26
N GLY A 96 -4.73 19.57 5.99
CA GLY A 96 -3.93 18.61 5.24
C GLY A 96 -3.92 18.83 3.73
N MET A 97 -4.86 19.61 3.17
CA MET A 97 -5.01 19.75 1.72
C MET A 97 -3.87 20.59 1.11
N GLU A 98 -3.49 21.69 1.74
CA GLU A 98 -2.35 22.52 1.29
C GLU A 98 -1.05 21.71 1.32
N PHE A 99 -0.81 21.01 2.41
CA PHE A 99 0.34 20.11 2.54
C PHE A 99 0.33 19.00 1.50
N THR A 100 -0.84 18.43 1.20
CA THR A 100 -0.99 17.39 0.19
C THR A 100 -0.67 17.92 -1.21
N ILE A 101 -1.11 19.12 -1.57
CA ILE A 101 -0.80 19.76 -2.86
C ILE A 101 0.72 19.91 -3.02
N ILE A 102 1.37 20.51 -2.04
CA ILE A 102 2.82 20.74 -2.07
C ILE A 102 3.57 19.42 -2.13
N SER A 103 3.15 18.43 -1.33
CA SER A 103 3.75 17.11 -1.29
C SER A 103 3.60 16.35 -2.63
N VAL A 104 2.42 16.38 -3.26
CA VAL A 104 2.18 15.70 -4.53
C VAL A 104 3.01 16.35 -5.65
N ILE A 105 2.95 17.67 -5.78
CA ILE A 105 3.70 18.41 -6.81
C ILE A 105 5.20 18.27 -6.57
N GLY A 106 5.66 18.45 -5.33
CA GLY A 106 7.06 18.31 -4.97
C GLY A 106 7.60 16.91 -5.25
N THR A 107 6.85 15.86 -4.90
CA THR A 107 7.23 14.47 -5.20
C THR A 107 7.29 14.20 -6.70
N MET A 108 6.35 14.72 -7.49
CA MET A 108 6.40 14.59 -8.94
C MET A 108 7.63 15.26 -9.55
N ILE A 109 7.94 16.49 -9.14
CA ILE A 109 9.10 17.25 -9.65
C ILE A 109 10.40 16.55 -9.24
N ILE A 110 10.57 16.25 -7.96
CA ILE A 110 11.78 15.63 -7.41
C ILE A 110 11.95 14.22 -8.00
N GLY A 111 10.88 13.44 -8.04
CA GLY A 111 10.90 12.07 -8.57
C GLY A 111 11.28 12.03 -10.05
N MET A 112 10.73 12.94 -10.86
CA MET A 112 11.13 13.08 -12.27
C MET A 112 12.57 13.56 -12.42
N PHE A 113 13.00 14.51 -11.61
CA PHE A 113 14.38 14.99 -11.64
C PHE A 113 15.37 13.88 -11.29
N ILE A 114 15.14 13.19 -10.16
CA ILE A 114 16.01 12.10 -9.72
C ILE A 114 15.92 10.91 -10.69
N GLY A 115 14.72 10.44 -10.98
CA GLY A 115 14.52 9.25 -11.80
C GLY A 115 15.01 9.44 -13.23
N HIS A 116 14.56 10.48 -13.90
CA HIS A 116 14.87 10.66 -15.32
C HIS A 116 16.21 11.35 -15.56
N LYS A 117 16.52 12.46 -14.86
CA LYS A 117 17.76 13.21 -15.10
C LYS A 117 18.98 12.59 -14.42
N LEU A 118 18.87 12.19 -13.17
CA LEU A 118 20.02 11.72 -12.38
C LEU A 118 20.29 10.23 -12.62
N LEU A 119 19.28 9.38 -12.45
CA LEU A 119 19.40 7.93 -12.59
C LEU A 119 19.23 7.45 -14.04
N LYS A 120 18.86 8.34 -14.97
CA LYS A 120 18.65 8.05 -16.39
C LYS A 120 17.63 6.93 -16.64
N VAL A 121 16.66 6.79 -15.76
CA VAL A 121 15.52 5.89 -15.95
C VAL A 121 14.69 6.43 -17.12
N ASP A 122 14.10 5.53 -17.89
CA ASP A 122 13.18 5.90 -18.96
C ASP A 122 12.10 6.87 -18.45
N ARG A 123 11.72 7.84 -19.28
CA ARG A 123 10.83 8.95 -18.89
C ARG A 123 9.49 8.46 -18.39
N ASP A 124 8.89 7.50 -19.09
CA ASP A 124 7.56 7.02 -18.78
C ASP A 124 7.58 6.15 -17.51
N THR A 125 8.61 5.32 -17.33
CA THR A 125 8.86 4.57 -16.09
C THR A 125 9.08 5.50 -14.90
N ALA A 126 9.92 6.55 -15.07
CA ALA A 126 10.18 7.53 -14.01
C ALA A 126 8.89 8.31 -13.64
N TYR A 127 8.07 8.66 -14.62
CA TYR A 127 6.80 9.33 -14.40
C TYR A 127 5.79 8.43 -13.65
N LEU A 128 5.70 7.16 -14.03
CA LEU A 128 4.85 6.18 -13.35
C LEU A 128 5.27 5.96 -11.88
N ILE A 129 6.56 5.79 -11.63
CA ILE A 129 7.08 5.64 -10.26
C ILE A 129 6.81 6.92 -9.45
N SER A 130 7.07 8.09 -10.04
CA SER A 130 6.82 9.38 -9.36
C SER A 130 5.35 9.56 -9.04
N SER A 131 4.43 9.22 -9.96
CA SER A 131 2.99 9.31 -9.73
C SER A 131 2.50 8.33 -8.65
N GLY A 132 3.03 7.11 -8.65
CA GLY A 132 2.76 6.12 -7.60
C GLY A 132 3.24 6.61 -6.23
N THR A 133 4.46 7.12 -6.16
CA THR A 133 5.06 7.69 -4.94
C THR A 133 4.28 8.90 -4.44
N ALA A 134 3.86 9.78 -5.35
CA ALA A 134 3.17 11.02 -4.99
C ALA A 134 1.78 10.80 -4.40
N ILE A 135 1.06 9.75 -4.79
CA ILE A 135 -0.36 9.61 -4.43
C ILE A 135 -0.62 8.35 -3.60
N CYS A 136 -0.85 7.21 -4.28
CA CYS A 136 -1.30 5.97 -3.62
C CYS A 136 -0.74 4.69 -4.27
N GLY A 137 0.47 4.75 -4.76
CA GLY A 137 1.16 3.58 -5.29
C GLY A 137 0.54 3.02 -6.56
N GLY A 138 0.20 1.76 -6.53
CA GLY A 138 -0.29 1.02 -7.69
C GLY A 138 -1.56 1.58 -8.33
N SER A 139 -2.47 2.17 -7.54
CA SER A 139 -3.70 2.76 -8.08
C SER A 139 -3.42 3.99 -8.95
N ALA A 140 -2.47 4.83 -8.56
CA ALA A 140 -2.05 5.98 -9.36
C ALA A 140 -1.37 5.53 -10.65
N ILE A 141 -0.47 4.53 -10.58
CA ILE A 141 0.17 3.93 -11.76
C ILE A 141 -0.87 3.36 -12.72
N ALA A 142 -1.84 2.60 -12.21
CA ALA A 142 -2.91 1.99 -13.01
C ALA A 142 -3.83 3.03 -13.68
N ALA A 143 -4.04 4.18 -13.05
CA ALA A 143 -4.83 5.28 -13.62
C ALA A 143 -4.05 6.08 -14.66
N VAL A 144 -2.78 6.37 -14.40
CA VAL A 144 -1.93 7.22 -15.24
C VAL A 144 -1.33 6.45 -16.42
N GLY A 145 -1.00 5.17 -16.24
CA GLY A 145 -0.34 4.36 -17.27
C GLY A 145 -1.08 4.32 -18.61
N PRO A 146 -2.40 4.05 -18.68
CA PRO A 146 -3.16 4.10 -19.92
C PRO A 146 -3.21 5.49 -20.55
N VAL A 147 -3.26 6.56 -19.74
CA VAL A 147 -3.26 7.94 -20.20
C VAL A 147 -1.92 8.31 -20.84
N LEU A 148 -0.83 7.81 -20.26
CA LEU A 148 0.55 7.96 -20.75
C LEU A 148 0.82 7.08 -21.99
N LYS A 149 -0.04 6.10 -22.27
CA LYS A 149 0.19 5.01 -23.23
C LYS A 149 1.46 4.20 -22.92
N ALA A 150 1.76 4.04 -21.64
CA ALA A 150 2.94 3.34 -21.16
C ALA A 150 2.91 1.86 -21.57
N LYS A 151 4.08 1.30 -21.86
CA LYS A 151 4.23 -0.11 -22.21
C LYS A 151 4.00 -1.00 -20.97
N ASP A 152 3.59 -2.22 -21.21
CA ASP A 152 3.37 -3.20 -20.12
C ASP A 152 4.64 -3.44 -19.29
N SER A 153 5.81 -3.37 -19.90
CA SER A 153 7.10 -3.49 -19.21
C SER A 153 7.35 -2.32 -18.26
N GLU A 154 7.07 -1.09 -18.68
CA GLU A 154 7.22 0.14 -17.88
C GLU A 154 6.26 0.12 -16.68
N MET A 155 4.99 -0.25 -16.93
CA MET A 155 3.98 -0.46 -15.89
C MET A 155 4.41 -1.51 -14.88
N SER A 156 4.94 -2.65 -15.36
CA SER A 156 5.37 -3.76 -14.50
C SER A 156 6.54 -3.37 -13.62
N VAL A 157 7.54 -2.68 -14.17
CA VAL A 157 8.70 -2.18 -13.41
C VAL A 157 8.27 -1.18 -12.35
N ALA A 158 7.42 -0.21 -12.72
CA ALA A 158 6.92 0.78 -11.78
C ALA A 158 6.12 0.15 -10.63
N LEU A 159 5.20 -0.78 -10.94
CA LEU A 159 4.43 -1.50 -9.94
C LEU A 159 5.31 -2.35 -9.02
N ALA A 160 6.27 -3.08 -9.58
CA ALA A 160 7.20 -3.91 -8.80
C ALA A 160 8.03 -3.05 -7.84
N THR A 161 8.56 -1.93 -8.29
CA THR A 161 9.33 -0.99 -7.47
C THR A 161 8.50 -0.50 -6.29
N ILE A 162 7.29 -0.02 -6.54
CA ILE A 162 6.40 0.49 -5.49
C ILE A 162 6.02 -0.62 -4.49
N PHE A 163 5.67 -1.82 -4.96
CA PHE A 163 5.27 -2.90 -4.06
C PHE A 163 6.42 -3.43 -3.20
N VAL A 164 7.63 -3.54 -3.75
CA VAL A 164 8.81 -3.94 -2.96
C VAL A 164 9.12 -2.90 -1.88
N LEU A 165 9.14 -1.61 -2.23
CA LEU A 165 9.38 -0.55 -1.26
C LEU A 165 8.31 -0.50 -0.17
N ASN A 166 7.05 -0.69 -0.52
CA ASN A 166 5.96 -0.74 0.45
C ASN A 166 6.02 -1.95 1.38
N ALA A 167 6.40 -3.12 0.85
CA ALA A 167 6.61 -4.31 1.67
C ALA A 167 7.72 -4.07 2.70
N ILE A 168 8.82 -3.44 2.31
CA ILE A 168 9.91 -3.07 3.22
C ILE A 168 9.42 -2.02 4.24
N ALA A 169 8.73 -0.98 3.78
CA ALA A 169 8.25 0.10 4.62
C ALA A 169 7.28 -0.38 5.70
N LEU A 170 6.40 -1.33 5.39
CA LEU A 170 5.46 -1.89 6.35
C LEU A 170 6.13 -2.44 7.61
N PHE A 171 7.30 -3.05 7.48
CA PHE A 171 8.04 -3.60 8.61
C PHE A 171 8.97 -2.59 9.28
N ILE A 172 9.63 -1.75 8.47
CA ILE A 172 10.67 -0.84 8.98
C ILE A 172 10.05 0.39 9.66
N PHE A 173 8.98 0.95 9.11
CA PHE A 173 8.42 2.21 9.60
C PHE A 173 7.93 2.16 11.04
N PRO A 174 7.17 1.15 11.51
CA PRO A 174 6.78 1.07 12.91
C PRO A 174 7.97 1.03 13.86
N VAL A 175 9.02 0.28 13.49
CA VAL A 175 10.25 0.20 14.28
C VAL A 175 10.96 1.54 14.36
N LEU A 176 11.11 2.23 13.23
CA LEU A 176 11.70 3.57 13.19
C LEU A 176 10.87 4.59 13.95
N GLY A 177 9.53 4.53 13.84
CA GLY A 177 8.62 5.41 14.57
C GLY A 177 8.83 5.32 16.07
N HIS A 178 8.89 4.11 16.61
CA HIS A 178 9.19 3.89 18.03
C HIS A 178 10.61 4.34 18.40
N THR A 179 11.59 4.09 17.54
CA THR A 179 12.98 4.53 17.77
C THR A 179 13.10 6.05 17.82
N PHE A 180 12.35 6.75 16.98
CA PHE A 180 12.32 8.22 16.97
C PHE A 180 11.40 8.82 18.03
N GLY A 181 10.68 8.00 18.80
CA GLY A 181 9.76 8.45 19.84
C GLY A 181 8.54 9.21 19.29
N LEU A 182 8.10 8.89 18.08
CA LEU A 182 6.94 9.53 17.47
C LEU A 182 5.66 9.13 18.23
N ASP A 183 4.78 10.10 18.48
CA ASP A 183 3.43 9.79 18.93
C ASP A 183 2.58 9.21 17.78
N GLN A 184 1.39 8.69 18.10
CA GLN A 184 0.55 8.02 17.11
C GLN A 184 0.07 8.96 15.99
N GLN A 185 -0.14 10.24 16.28
CA GLN A 185 -0.55 11.24 15.29
C GLN A 185 0.60 11.57 14.34
N GLN A 186 1.78 11.79 14.87
CA GLN A 186 3.00 12.02 14.09
C GLN A 186 3.34 10.82 13.22
N PHE A 187 3.30 9.62 13.80
CA PHE A 187 3.54 8.40 13.04
C PHE A 187 2.51 8.19 11.94
N GLY A 188 1.22 8.33 12.25
CA GLY A 188 0.14 8.19 11.27
C GLY A 188 0.29 9.14 10.09
N THR A 189 0.64 10.39 10.35
CA THR A 189 0.90 11.40 9.32
C THR A 189 2.11 11.02 8.47
N TRP A 190 3.22 10.67 9.12
CA TRP A 190 4.45 10.25 8.42
C TRP A 190 4.24 9.01 7.58
N ALA A 191 3.62 7.97 8.13
CA ALA A 191 3.32 6.73 7.41
C ALA A 191 2.43 6.97 6.18
N ALA A 192 1.39 7.80 6.31
CA ALA A 192 0.52 8.14 5.19
C ALA A 192 1.24 8.81 4.02
N ILE A 193 2.28 9.60 4.32
CA ILE A 193 3.05 10.34 3.32
C ILE A 193 4.13 9.45 2.69
N ALA A 194 4.88 8.75 3.52
CA ALA A 194 6.09 8.07 3.13
C ALA A 194 5.87 6.64 2.63
N ILE A 195 4.82 5.95 3.07
CA ILE A 195 4.42 4.64 2.54
C ILE A 195 3.44 4.88 1.39
N HIS A 196 3.73 4.35 0.22
CA HIS A 196 3.01 4.74 -1.00
C HIS A 196 1.66 4.02 -1.15
N ASP A 197 1.54 2.76 -0.73
CA ASP A 197 0.34 1.95 -0.89
C ASP A 197 -0.59 2.02 0.32
N THR A 198 -1.91 2.07 0.06
CA THR A 198 -2.93 2.19 1.12
C THR A 198 -2.95 0.97 2.05
N SER A 199 -2.80 -0.25 1.54
CA SER A 199 -2.79 -1.46 2.37
C SER A 199 -1.59 -1.51 3.31
N SER A 200 -0.42 -1.11 2.84
CA SER A 200 0.79 -1.02 3.67
C SER A 200 0.69 0.09 4.72
N VAL A 201 0.06 1.22 4.39
CA VAL A 201 -0.24 2.29 5.35
C VAL A 201 -1.17 1.80 6.46
N VAL A 202 -2.26 1.12 6.09
CA VAL A 202 -3.19 0.51 7.05
C VAL A 202 -2.47 -0.49 7.94
N GLY A 203 -1.65 -1.36 7.37
CA GLY A 203 -0.88 -2.35 8.13
C GLY A 203 0.13 -1.72 9.09
N ALA A 204 0.89 -0.72 8.64
CA ALA A 204 1.85 -0.01 9.50
C ALA A 204 1.16 0.79 10.60
N GLY A 205 0.04 1.48 10.27
CA GLY A 205 -0.77 2.21 11.24
C GLY A 205 -1.36 1.29 12.30
N ALA A 206 -1.93 0.15 11.91
CA ALA A 206 -2.48 -0.84 12.83
C ALA A 206 -1.41 -1.45 13.76
N ALA A 207 -0.19 -1.66 13.24
CA ALA A 207 0.93 -2.15 14.05
C ALA A 207 1.43 -1.11 15.05
N TYR A 208 1.24 0.18 14.78
CA TYR A 208 1.70 1.27 15.65
C TYR A 208 0.68 1.68 16.72
N GLY A 209 -0.61 1.68 16.37
CA GLY A 209 -1.69 1.99 17.28
C GLY A 209 -2.99 2.40 16.59
N GLU A 210 -4.07 2.41 17.33
CA GLU A 210 -5.42 2.66 16.81
C GLU A 210 -5.57 4.09 16.26
N GLU A 211 -5.02 5.07 16.96
CA GLU A 211 -5.04 6.47 16.52
C GLU A 211 -4.16 6.67 15.30
N ALA A 212 -2.98 6.05 15.27
CA ALA A 212 -2.09 6.07 14.11
C ALA A 212 -2.77 5.49 12.87
N LEU A 213 -3.52 4.40 13.01
CA LEU A 213 -4.32 3.81 11.94
C LEU A 213 -5.36 4.79 11.40
N LYS A 214 -6.12 5.45 12.28
CA LYS A 214 -7.16 6.43 11.88
C LYS A 214 -6.56 7.61 11.13
N VAL A 215 -5.50 8.21 11.67
CA VAL A 215 -4.81 9.35 11.06
C VAL A 215 -4.21 8.97 9.71
N ALA A 216 -3.45 7.88 9.66
CA ALA A 216 -2.78 7.42 8.45
C ALA A 216 -3.78 7.11 7.32
N THR A 217 -4.88 6.43 7.65
CA THR A 217 -5.92 6.08 6.67
C THR A 217 -6.62 7.33 6.14
N THR A 218 -6.98 8.27 7.01
CA THR A 218 -7.65 9.52 6.63
C THR A 218 -6.81 10.33 5.65
N ILE A 219 -5.55 10.56 5.98
CA ILE A 219 -4.63 11.33 5.13
C ILE A 219 -4.40 10.60 3.81
N LYS A 220 -4.23 9.28 3.84
CA LYS A 220 -4.00 8.49 2.62
C LYS A 220 -5.20 8.52 1.67
N LEU A 221 -6.41 8.43 2.19
CA LEU A 221 -7.64 8.50 1.38
C LEU A 221 -7.82 9.89 0.76
N THR A 222 -7.52 10.95 1.49
CA THR A 222 -7.53 12.33 0.97
C THR A 222 -6.55 12.49 -0.19
N ARG A 223 -5.35 11.92 -0.07
CA ARG A 223 -4.36 11.92 -1.17
C ARG A 223 -4.83 11.14 -2.40
N ALA A 224 -5.59 10.06 -2.22
CA ALA A 224 -6.09 9.28 -3.35
C ALA A 224 -7.01 10.09 -4.29
N LEU A 225 -7.66 11.14 -3.81
CA LEU A 225 -8.45 12.03 -4.66
C LEU A 225 -7.61 12.75 -5.72
N TRP A 226 -6.30 12.92 -5.50
CA TRP A 226 -5.38 13.53 -6.44
C TRP A 226 -5.08 12.68 -7.68
N ILE A 227 -5.53 11.42 -7.71
CA ILE A 227 -5.45 10.59 -8.94
C ILE A 227 -6.16 11.30 -10.10
N ILE A 228 -7.33 11.88 -9.85
CA ILE A 228 -8.15 12.51 -10.90
C ILE A 228 -7.42 13.73 -11.49
N PRO A 229 -7.03 14.75 -10.71
CA PRO A 229 -6.26 15.87 -11.22
C PRO A 229 -4.96 15.46 -11.93
N LEU A 230 -4.23 14.46 -11.37
CA LEU A 230 -2.99 14.00 -11.98
C LEU A 230 -3.22 13.31 -13.33
N ALA A 231 -4.25 12.45 -13.44
CA ALA A 231 -4.59 11.80 -14.70
C ALA A 231 -4.97 12.83 -15.79
N PHE A 232 -5.74 13.86 -15.41
CA PHE A 232 -6.04 14.98 -16.32
C PHE A 232 -4.77 15.74 -16.73
N ALA A 233 -3.93 16.13 -15.77
CA ALA A 233 -2.67 16.82 -16.07
C ALA A 233 -1.77 15.99 -17.00
N THR A 234 -1.66 14.67 -16.75
CA THR A 234 -0.94 13.75 -17.63
C THR A 234 -1.48 13.76 -19.04
N SER A 235 -2.80 13.74 -19.21
CA SER A 235 -3.46 13.81 -20.52
C SER A 235 -3.08 15.08 -21.30
N PHE A 236 -2.94 16.21 -20.62
CA PHE A 236 -2.53 17.46 -21.27
C PHE A 236 -1.02 17.50 -21.59
N ILE A 237 -0.18 17.05 -20.65
CA ILE A 237 1.29 17.08 -20.81
C ILE A 237 1.75 16.14 -21.92
N PHE A 238 1.10 14.98 -22.08
CA PHE A 238 1.50 13.94 -23.04
C PHE A 238 0.62 13.87 -24.29
N LYS A 239 -0.32 14.81 -24.46
CA LYS A 239 -1.23 14.89 -25.62
C LYS A 239 -0.51 15.12 -26.98
N GLY A 240 0.77 15.44 -26.97
CA GLY A 240 1.59 15.72 -28.15
C GLY A 240 2.57 14.59 -28.52
N SER A 241 2.54 13.44 -27.87
CA SER A 241 3.52 12.35 -28.07
C SER A 241 2.92 11.14 -28.82
N GLY A 242 1.87 11.35 -29.62
CA GLY A 242 1.22 10.32 -30.46
C GLY A 242 1.15 10.72 -31.90
#